data_a667afdb4f952e1ed54ae2ec6116cb8e
#
_entry.id   a667afdb4f952e1ed54ae2ec6116cb8e
#
_cell.length_a   1.000
_cell.length_b   1.000
_cell.length_c   1.000
_cell.angle_alpha   90.00
_cell.angle_beta   90.00
_cell.angle_gamma   90.00
#
_symmetry.space_group_name_H-M   'P 1'
#
loop_
_entity.id
_entity.type
_entity.pdbx_description
1 polymer ?
#
loop_
_entity_poly.entity_id
_entity_poly.type
_entity_poly.pdbx_seq_one_letter_code
_entity_poly.pdbx_strand_id
1 'polypeptide(L)'
;MTVYTTTSLKAELNERGWRLTPQRETILHIFQELPQGEHLSAEDLYHRLETDGEGISLSTIYRTLKLMARMGILRELELGEGHKHYEINQPYPHHHIT
;
A
#
# COMPACT_ATOMS: atom_id res chain seq x y z
N MET A 1 0.13 19.50 7.75
CA MET A 1 0.06 18.52 6.95
C MET A 1 0.45 17.14 7.49
N THR A 2 -0.32 16.24 7.35
CA THR A 2 -0.04 14.96 7.93
C THR A 2 0.15 13.92 6.87
N VAL A 3 1.30 13.30 6.90
CA VAL A 3 1.55 12.16 6.06
C VAL A 3 1.70 10.98 6.98
N TYR A 4 1.15 9.86 6.66
CA TYR A 4 1.34 8.68 7.47
C TYR A 4 2.81 8.30 7.48
N THR A 5 3.36 8.15 8.67
CA THR A 5 4.65 7.53 8.83
C THR A 5 4.39 6.07 9.16
N THR A 6 5.37 5.23 9.00
CA THR A 6 5.24 3.82 9.35
C THR A 6 4.85 3.67 10.81
N THR A 7 5.44 4.44 11.70
CA THR A 7 5.15 4.33 13.13
C THR A 7 3.73 4.75 13.46
N SER A 8 3.26 5.89 12.92
CA SER A 8 1.92 6.34 13.22
C SER A 8 0.87 5.42 12.60
N LEU A 9 1.12 4.91 11.42
CA LEU A 9 0.21 3.98 10.78
C LEU A 9 0.15 2.67 11.55
N LYS A 10 1.28 2.20 12.04
CA LYS A 10 1.35 0.98 12.83
C LYS A 10 0.47 1.09 14.07
N ALA A 11 0.55 2.22 14.77
CA ALA A 11 -0.25 2.45 15.96
C ALA A 11 -1.74 2.46 15.62
N GLU A 12 -2.11 3.14 14.56
CA GLU A 12 -3.49 3.23 14.15
C GLU A 12 -4.06 1.86 13.78
N LEU A 13 -3.28 1.06 13.05
CA LEU A 13 -3.70 -0.27 12.65
C LEU A 13 -3.85 -1.19 13.83
N ASN A 14 -2.95 -1.09 14.79
CA ASN A 14 -3.06 -1.89 16.01
C ASN A 14 -4.34 -1.60 16.77
N GLU A 15 -4.77 -0.36 16.79
CA GLU A 15 -6.03 0.03 17.42
C GLU A 15 -7.23 -0.58 16.74
N ARG A 16 -7.11 -0.85 15.44
CA ARG A 16 -8.17 -1.48 14.66
C ARG A 16 -8.09 -3.00 14.70
N GLY A 17 -7.13 -3.55 15.44
CA GLY A 17 -6.95 -4.98 15.53
C GLY A 17 -6.19 -5.60 14.38
N TRP A 18 -5.54 -4.80 13.54
CA TRP A 18 -4.77 -5.30 12.41
C TRP A 18 -3.29 -5.10 12.69
N ARG A 19 -2.53 -6.15 12.53
CA ARG A 19 -1.12 -6.10 12.85
C ARG A 19 -0.29 -5.82 11.59
N LEU A 20 0.62 -4.87 11.70
CA LEU A 20 1.54 -4.58 10.62
C LEU A 20 2.76 -5.51 10.74
N THR A 21 2.69 -6.64 10.06
CA THR A 21 3.77 -7.63 10.07
C THR A 21 4.95 -7.13 9.24
N PRO A 22 6.13 -7.70 9.39
CA PRO A 22 7.28 -7.30 8.56
C PRO A 22 7.01 -7.37 7.07
N GLN A 23 6.28 -8.38 6.60
CA GLN A 23 5.96 -8.48 5.18
C GLN A 23 5.04 -7.35 4.73
N ARG A 24 4.04 -7.04 5.54
CA ARG A 24 3.11 -5.96 5.24
C ARG A 24 3.80 -4.61 5.30
N GLU A 25 4.71 -4.47 6.24
CA GLU A 25 5.50 -3.25 6.37
C GLU A 25 6.38 -3.01 5.15
N THR A 26 6.98 -4.06 4.64
CA THR A 26 7.80 -4.00 3.43
C THR A 26 6.96 -3.51 2.25
N ILE A 27 5.77 -4.07 2.08
CA ILE A 27 4.87 -3.69 1.00
C ILE A 27 4.46 -2.22 1.14
N LEU A 28 4.06 -1.82 2.34
CA LEU A 28 3.64 -0.46 2.58
C LEU A 28 4.77 0.52 2.29
N HIS A 29 5.97 0.17 2.70
CA HIS A 29 7.14 1.03 2.50
C HIS A 29 7.40 1.30 1.03
N ILE A 30 7.22 0.30 0.18
CA ILE A 30 7.39 0.47 -1.26
C ILE A 30 6.41 1.52 -1.78
N PHE A 31 5.16 1.45 -1.35
CA PHE A 31 4.15 2.42 -1.77
C PHE A 31 4.46 3.82 -1.23
N GLN A 32 4.96 3.91 -0.01
CA GLN A 32 5.32 5.21 0.58
C GLN A 32 6.47 5.88 -0.15
N GLU A 33 7.33 5.09 -0.77
CA GLU A 33 8.47 5.61 -1.49
C GLU A 33 8.17 5.96 -2.94
N LEU A 34 7.00 5.61 -3.44
CA LEU A 34 6.64 5.94 -4.81
C LEU A 34 6.41 7.44 -4.96
N PRO A 35 6.80 8.03 -6.08
CA PRO A 35 6.44 9.41 -6.35
C PRO A 35 4.93 9.59 -6.34
N GLN A 36 4.49 10.77 -6.02
CA GLN A 36 3.07 11.08 -5.96
C GLN A 36 2.40 10.77 -7.30
N GLY A 37 1.27 10.09 -7.25
CA GLY A 37 0.52 9.72 -8.45
C GLY A 37 0.95 8.41 -9.08
N GLU A 38 2.03 7.81 -8.60
CA GLU A 38 2.48 6.52 -9.11
C GLU A 38 1.66 5.40 -8.48
N HIS A 39 1.50 4.33 -9.23
CA HIS A 39 0.75 3.17 -8.74
C HIS A 39 1.43 1.88 -9.21
N LEU A 40 1.10 0.78 -8.55
CA LEU A 40 1.65 -0.53 -8.89
C LEU A 40 0.53 -1.55 -8.92
N SER A 41 0.63 -2.51 -9.83
CA SER A 41 -0.21 -3.70 -9.80
C SER A 41 0.42 -4.70 -8.83
N ALA A 42 -0.31 -5.76 -8.51
CA ALA A 42 0.23 -6.83 -7.68
C ALA A 42 1.43 -7.48 -8.35
N GLU A 43 1.36 -7.66 -9.66
CA GLU A 43 2.46 -8.25 -10.42
C GLU A 43 3.70 -7.35 -10.41
N ASP A 44 3.51 -6.04 -10.56
CA ASP A 44 4.62 -5.10 -10.49
C ASP A 44 5.30 -5.18 -9.13
N LEU A 45 4.50 -5.25 -8.08
CA LEU A 45 5.00 -5.35 -6.73
C LEU A 45 5.74 -6.67 -6.51
N TYR A 46 5.18 -7.75 -7.03
CA TYR A 46 5.78 -9.07 -6.93
C TYR A 46 7.18 -9.08 -7.55
N HIS A 47 7.31 -8.53 -8.75
CA HIS A 47 8.60 -8.47 -9.43
C HIS A 47 9.60 -7.61 -8.67
N ARG A 48 9.14 -6.51 -8.11
CA ARG A 48 10.01 -5.63 -7.34
C ARG A 48 10.54 -6.32 -6.07
N LEU A 49 9.65 -7.03 -5.40
CA LEU A 49 10.03 -7.76 -4.19
C LEU A 49 10.96 -8.93 -4.51
N GLU A 50 10.72 -9.59 -5.62
CA GLU A 50 11.57 -10.70 -6.05
C GLU A 50 12.99 -10.21 -6.33
N THR A 51 13.11 -9.06 -6.97
CA THR A 51 14.40 -8.45 -7.24
C THR A 51 15.13 -8.11 -5.95
N ASP A 52 14.39 -7.69 -4.93
CA ASP A 52 14.97 -7.32 -3.63
C ASP A 52 15.26 -8.53 -2.75
N GLY A 53 14.95 -9.73 -3.22
CA GLY A 53 15.20 -10.94 -2.45
C GLY A 53 14.15 -11.26 -1.40
N GLU A 54 13.02 -10.55 -1.40
CA GLU A 54 11.93 -10.83 -0.45
C GLU A 54 11.11 -11.99 -0.99
N GLY A 55 10.97 -13.03 -0.30
CA GLY A 55 10.27 -14.22 -0.79
C GLY A 55 8.77 -14.19 -0.52
N ILE A 56 8.07 -13.17 -0.95
CA ILE A 56 6.64 -13.06 -0.70
C ILE A 56 5.86 -13.55 -1.92
N SER A 57 4.93 -14.48 -1.70
CA SER A 57 4.16 -15.05 -2.79
C SER A 57 3.17 -14.05 -3.35
N LEU A 58 2.81 -14.24 -4.62
CA LEU A 58 1.85 -13.36 -5.29
C LEU A 58 0.50 -13.38 -4.58
N SER A 59 0.06 -14.54 -4.11
CA SER A 59 -1.23 -14.62 -3.39
C SER A 59 -1.19 -13.84 -2.08
N THR A 60 -0.09 -13.84 -1.39
CA THR A 60 0.05 -13.03 -0.17
C THR A 60 0.01 -11.55 -0.51
N ILE A 61 0.65 -11.16 -1.61
CA ILE A 61 0.64 -9.79 -2.08
C ILE A 61 -0.79 -9.34 -2.40
N TYR A 62 -1.52 -10.13 -3.16
CA TYR A 62 -2.91 -9.82 -3.49
C TYR A 62 -3.75 -9.63 -2.23
N ARG A 63 -3.62 -10.55 -1.30
CA ARG A 63 -4.39 -10.49 -0.05
C ARG A 63 -4.06 -9.23 0.74
N THR A 64 -2.78 -8.90 0.81
CA THR A 64 -2.33 -7.73 1.55
C THR A 64 -2.82 -6.42 0.89
N LEU A 65 -2.74 -6.34 -0.43
CA LEU A 65 -3.20 -5.16 -1.14
C LEU A 65 -4.69 -4.96 -0.98
N LYS A 66 -5.46 -6.03 -1.09
CA LYS A 66 -6.91 -5.95 -0.88
C LYS A 66 -7.25 -5.50 0.52
N LEU A 67 -6.54 -6.00 1.50
CA LEU A 67 -6.76 -5.62 2.88
C LEU A 67 -6.42 -4.15 3.11
N MET A 68 -5.31 -3.71 2.58
CA MET A 68 -4.90 -2.31 2.71
C MET A 68 -5.88 -1.37 2.01
N ALA A 69 -6.42 -1.79 0.87
CA ALA A 69 -7.43 -1.00 0.17
C ALA A 69 -8.71 -0.92 0.98
N ARG A 70 -9.12 -2.04 1.58
CA ARG A 70 -10.31 -2.07 2.41
C ARG A 70 -10.17 -1.16 3.62
N MET A 71 -8.99 -1.05 4.16
CA MET A 71 -8.73 -0.21 5.31
C MET A 71 -8.47 1.26 4.96
N GLY A 72 -8.47 1.60 3.69
CA GLY A 72 -8.26 2.97 3.26
C GLY A 72 -6.81 3.42 3.22
N ILE A 73 -5.87 2.51 3.40
CA ILE A 73 -4.44 2.81 3.32
C ILE A 73 -4.02 2.99 1.88
N LEU A 74 -4.55 2.14 1.01
CA LEU A 74 -4.29 2.22 -0.42
C LEU A 74 -5.59 2.50 -1.15
N ARG A 75 -5.49 3.07 -2.33
CA ARG A 75 -6.60 3.20 -3.26
C ARG A 75 -6.45 2.15 -4.34
N GLU A 76 -7.54 1.47 -4.64
CA GLU A 76 -7.56 0.50 -5.72
C GLU A 76 -8.05 1.19 -6.98
N LEU A 77 -7.30 1.08 -8.06
CA LEU A 77 -7.63 1.67 -9.34
C LEU A 77 -7.83 0.56 -10.35
N GLU A 78 -8.88 0.66 -11.15
CA GLU A 78 -9.09 -0.32 -12.20
C GLU A 78 -8.74 0.35 -13.53
N LEU A 79 -7.66 -0.09 -14.14
CA LEU A 79 -7.14 0.53 -15.34
C LEU A 79 -7.42 -0.38 -16.53
N GLY A 80 -8.68 -0.49 -16.90
CA GLY A 80 -9.10 -1.22 -18.08
C GLY A 80 -8.99 -2.73 -17.95
N GLU A 81 -9.90 -3.47 -18.54
CA GLU A 81 -9.84 -4.92 -18.70
C GLU A 81 -9.50 -5.71 -17.44
N GLY A 82 -9.99 -5.24 -16.30
CA GLY A 82 -9.80 -5.97 -15.07
C GLY A 82 -8.43 -5.83 -14.41
N HIS A 83 -7.58 -4.99 -14.96
CA HIS A 83 -6.27 -4.75 -14.37
C HIS A 83 -6.40 -3.80 -13.20
N LYS A 84 -6.01 -4.26 -12.02
CA LYS A 84 -6.09 -3.46 -10.82
C LYS A 84 -4.71 -2.97 -10.41
N HIS A 85 -4.66 -1.69 -10.10
CA HIS A 85 -3.44 -1.04 -9.62
C HIS A 85 -3.75 -0.41 -8.27
N TYR A 86 -2.73 -0.11 -7.53
CA TYR A 86 -2.87 0.44 -6.18
C TYR A 86 -1.94 1.63 -6.01
N GLU A 87 -2.39 2.61 -5.27
CA GLU A 87 -1.55 3.76 -4.92
C GLU A 87 -1.81 4.11 -3.47
N ILE A 88 -0.86 4.84 -2.87
CA ILE A 88 -1.03 5.27 -1.50
C ILE A 88 -2.20 6.25 -1.43
N ASN A 89 -3.08 6.04 -0.48
CA ASN A 89 -4.23 6.91 -0.32
C ASN A 89 -3.84 8.07 0.58
N GLN A 90 -3.79 9.26 0.04
CA GLN A 90 -3.44 10.44 0.82
C GLN A 90 -4.60 10.78 1.73
N PRO A 91 -4.37 10.87 3.03
CA PRO A 91 -5.47 11.05 3.97
C PRO A 91 -6.11 12.42 3.91
N TYR A 92 -5.58 13.36 3.17
CA TYR A 92 -6.22 14.60 2.99
C TYR A 92 -5.95 15.17 1.68
N PRO A 93 -6.79 15.85 1.34
CA PRO A 93 -6.80 16.42 0.06
C PRO A 93 -6.02 17.64 -0.13
N HIS A 94 -6.00 17.81 0.19
CA HIS A 94 -5.73 18.50 0.00
C HIS A 94 -5.84 19.58 -0.01
N HIS A 95 -5.89 19.58 0.64
CA HIS A 95 -6.01 20.32 0.83
C HIS A 95 -5.93 21.14 0.69
N HIS A 96 -5.88 21.24 0.72
CA HIS A 96 -5.73 21.88 0.51
C HIS A 96 -5.88 22.77 0.43
N ILE A 97 -5.96 22.87 0.62
CA ILE A 97 -6.03 23.51 0.52
C ILE A 97 -6.02 24.20 0.52
N THR A 98 -5.94 24.43 0.71
CA THR A 98 -5.82 24.89 0.67
C THR A 98 -5.71 25.28 0.41
#